data_c16a36e5a055a2102ebbadaf9d69e99a
#
_entry.id   c16a36e5a055a2102ebbadaf9d69e99a
#
_cell.length_a   1.000
_cell.length_b   1.000
_cell.length_c   1.000
_cell.angle_alpha   90.00
_cell.angle_beta   90.00
_cell.angle_gamma   90.00
#
_symmetry.space_group_name_H-M   'P 1'
#
loop_
_entity.id
_entity.type
_entity.pdbx_description
1 polymer ?
#
loop_
_entity_poly.entity_id
_entity_poly.type
_entity_poly.pdbx_seq_one_letter_code
_entity_poly.pdbx_strand_id
1 'polypeptide(L)'
;AIGTANLVATIWRHTNLNTKPWAKVPVNEDDRAEIGKGHEFPTQLFKSHYNMPAYELSKYASSEFLAWAMSFSMGNVVMSGSGPYTYIIVPALGATNPTGLELPYFSFVQQIRPGGSAVLDEMLVGCAVKGWKLSIKNSPGRASAMCSAECVTTGQYTSPSGITLPAISTPHEFNAGMISALTFNGINYLSGGSAKQFVSMEASWENNFRPGFFPGSGAQDGYQIQGRFEWGDRAFAVQFVVRVQAGSTEYANLINLTTGTATFTMTRDANNSFTMLIQKMGFNVAELGNTDGIVTLQITGVQLYDPTNGMVTMTITTPLQGICQ
;
A
#
# COMPACT_ATOMS: atom_id res chain seq x y z
N ALA A 1 2.43 -7.29 -19.67
CA ALA A 1 1.55 -6.38 -20.42
C ALA A 1 0.22 -6.27 -19.69
N ILE A 2 -0.38 -5.09 -19.66
CA ILE A 2 -1.74 -4.87 -19.15
C ILE A 2 -2.68 -5.80 -19.93
N GLY A 3 -3.53 -6.52 -19.21
CA GLY A 3 -4.52 -7.38 -19.84
C GLY A 3 -4.07 -8.82 -20.13
N THR A 4 -2.87 -9.22 -19.74
CA THR A 4 -2.45 -10.62 -19.85
C THR A 4 -2.73 -11.32 -18.52
N ALA A 5 -3.62 -12.32 -18.56
CA ALA A 5 -3.91 -13.14 -17.39
C ALA A 5 -2.70 -14.04 -17.07
N ASN A 6 -2.20 -13.99 -15.87
CA ASN A 6 -1.24 -14.97 -15.37
C ASN A 6 -2.02 -16.08 -14.64
N LEU A 7 -2.10 -17.25 -15.27
CA LEU A 7 -2.83 -18.40 -14.73
C LEU A 7 -2.06 -19.15 -13.65
N VAL A 8 -0.79 -18.83 -13.44
CA VAL A 8 0.04 -19.42 -12.39
C VAL A 8 0.20 -18.39 -11.28
N ALA A 9 -0.40 -18.63 -10.12
CA ALA A 9 -0.20 -17.79 -8.96
C ALA A 9 1.21 -18.00 -8.42
N THR A 10 2.13 -17.08 -8.73
CA THR A 10 3.52 -17.12 -8.27
C THR A 10 3.63 -16.65 -6.81
N ILE A 11 2.73 -15.79 -6.38
CA ILE A 11 2.71 -15.23 -5.03
C ILE A 11 1.31 -15.37 -4.46
N TRP A 12 1.19 -16.14 -3.38
CA TRP A 12 -0.07 -16.29 -2.68
C TRP A 12 -0.13 -15.37 -1.46
N ARG A 13 -1.31 -14.79 -1.21
CA ARG A 13 -1.56 -13.94 -0.03
C ARG A 13 -2.87 -14.36 0.61
N HIS A 14 -2.81 -14.61 1.90
CA HIS A 14 -4.00 -14.79 2.71
C HIS A 14 -4.55 -13.41 3.09
N THR A 15 -5.75 -13.11 2.66
CA THR A 15 -6.46 -11.90 3.09
C THR A 15 -7.30 -12.18 4.33
N ASN A 16 -7.64 -11.12 5.06
CA ASN A 16 -8.57 -11.23 6.16
C ASN A 16 -9.93 -11.71 5.64
N LEU A 17 -10.63 -12.54 6.39
CA LEU A 17 -11.95 -13.09 6.03
C LEU A 17 -13.04 -12.01 5.76
N ASN A 18 -12.77 -10.77 6.12
CA ASN A 18 -13.65 -9.64 5.90
C ASN A 18 -13.55 -9.01 4.50
N THR A 19 -12.66 -9.52 3.63
CA THR A 19 -12.59 -9.04 2.25
C THR A 19 -13.88 -9.44 1.52
N LYS A 20 -14.69 -8.44 1.18
CA LYS A 20 -15.91 -8.67 0.41
C LYS A 20 -15.56 -9.10 -1.01
N PRO A 21 -16.37 -9.99 -1.61
CA PRO A 21 -16.27 -10.24 -3.05
C PRO A 21 -16.38 -8.92 -3.81
N TRP A 22 -15.54 -8.73 -4.83
CA TRP A 22 -15.70 -7.57 -5.70
C TRP A 22 -16.98 -7.69 -6.52
N ALA A 23 -17.63 -6.57 -6.75
CA ALA A 23 -18.77 -6.47 -7.61
C ALA A 23 -18.38 -5.76 -8.91
N LYS A 24 -18.78 -6.33 -10.03
CA LYS A 24 -18.77 -5.65 -11.31
C LYS A 24 -19.88 -4.63 -11.33
N VAL A 25 -19.56 -3.37 -11.51
CA VAL A 25 -20.55 -2.30 -11.55
C VAL A 25 -20.63 -1.74 -12.96
N PRO A 26 -21.49 -2.29 -13.84
CA PRO A 26 -21.72 -1.70 -15.15
C PRO A 26 -22.44 -0.36 -15.00
N VAL A 27 -21.92 0.64 -15.66
CA VAL A 27 -22.55 1.95 -15.76
C VAL A 27 -23.25 2.03 -17.09
N ASN A 28 -24.54 2.32 -17.06
CA ASN A 28 -25.35 2.52 -18.23
C ASN A 28 -25.72 4.00 -18.33
N GLU A 29 -25.76 4.51 -19.53
CA GLU A 29 -26.31 5.83 -19.86
C GLU A 29 -27.71 5.66 -20.44
N ASP A 30 -28.56 6.65 -20.23
CA ASP A 30 -29.91 6.66 -20.75
C ASP A 30 -30.08 7.75 -21.83
N ASP A 31 -31.17 7.66 -22.57
CA ASP A 31 -31.47 8.54 -23.70
C ASP A 31 -32.22 9.82 -23.31
N ARG A 32 -32.42 10.11 -22.03
CA ARG A 32 -33.16 11.31 -21.57
C ARG A 32 -32.48 12.61 -21.96
N ALA A 33 -31.16 12.60 -22.10
CA ALA A 33 -30.39 13.79 -22.48
C ALA A 33 -30.43 14.08 -23.99
N GLU A 34 -31.02 13.20 -24.80
CA GLU A 34 -31.10 13.40 -26.23
C GLU A 34 -32.13 14.51 -26.60
N ILE A 35 -31.73 15.41 -27.44
CA ILE A 35 -32.58 16.54 -27.91
C ILE A 35 -33.81 15.97 -28.65
N GLY A 36 -35.00 16.39 -28.23
CA GLY A 36 -36.24 16.00 -28.85
C GLY A 36 -36.95 14.78 -28.25
N LYS A 37 -36.36 14.13 -27.29
CA LYS A 37 -37.02 13.07 -26.49
C LYS A 37 -37.74 13.68 -25.29
N GLY A 38 -38.99 14.04 -25.44
CA GLY A 38 -39.79 14.67 -24.39
C GLY A 38 -40.34 13.69 -23.33
N HIS A 39 -39.58 12.66 -22.96
CA HIS A 39 -39.98 11.65 -22.00
C HIS A 39 -39.36 11.89 -20.62
N GLU A 40 -40.16 11.79 -19.56
CA GLU A 40 -39.65 11.84 -18.18
C GLU A 40 -38.85 10.60 -17.82
N PHE A 41 -39.10 9.47 -18.47
CA PHE A 41 -38.46 8.18 -18.25
C PHE A 41 -37.59 7.78 -19.45
N PRO A 42 -36.47 7.09 -19.21
CA PRO A 42 -35.65 6.60 -20.31
C PRO A 42 -36.38 5.56 -21.15
N THR A 43 -36.20 5.58 -22.44
CA THR A 43 -36.73 4.56 -23.36
C THR A 43 -35.71 3.49 -23.69
N GLN A 44 -34.41 3.80 -23.54
CA GLN A 44 -33.31 2.87 -23.82
C GLN A 44 -32.16 3.11 -22.84
N LEU A 45 -31.38 2.04 -22.59
CA LEU A 45 -30.13 2.09 -21.85
C LEU A 45 -28.99 1.67 -22.75
N PHE A 46 -27.91 2.45 -22.72
CA PHE A 46 -26.69 2.21 -23.46
C PHE A 46 -25.58 1.76 -22.50
N LYS A 47 -24.81 0.78 -22.92
CA LYS A 47 -23.61 0.34 -22.17
C LYS A 47 -22.56 1.44 -22.25
N SER A 48 -22.11 1.94 -21.10
CA SER A 48 -21.05 2.95 -21.03
C SER A 48 -19.72 2.30 -20.62
N HIS A 49 -19.47 2.15 -19.35
CA HIS A 49 -18.19 1.64 -18.85
C HIS A 49 -18.36 0.77 -17.61
N TYR A 50 -17.31 0.01 -17.25
CA TYR A 50 -17.23 -0.60 -15.93
C TYR A 50 -16.65 0.39 -14.92
N ASN A 51 -17.37 0.60 -13.84
CA ASN A 51 -16.86 1.23 -12.65
C ASN A 51 -16.44 0.13 -11.67
N MET A 52 -15.16 -0.15 -11.61
CA MET A 52 -14.63 -1.13 -10.65
C MET A 52 -14.21 -0.38 -9.39
N PRO A 53 -14.89 -0.63 -8.26
CA PRO A 53 -14.51 0.00 -7.01
C PRO A 53 -13.10 -0.45 -6.60
N ALA A 54 -12.37 0.47 -5.97
CA ALA A 54 -11.16 0.11 -5.27
C ALA A 54 -11.46 -0.94 -4.19
N TYR A 55 -10.54 -1.87 -3.98
CA TYR A 55 -10.65 -2.84 -2.90
C TYR A 55 -9.43 -2.75 -1.99
N GLU A 56 -9.66 -2.99 -0.72
CA GLU A 56 -8.62 -2.92 0.31
C GLU A 56 -8.27 -4.33 0.78
N LEU A 57 -6.97 -4.60 0.82
CA LEU A 57 -6.42 -5.79 1.45
C LEU A 57 -5.81 -5.37 2.78
N SER A 58 -6.40 -5.76 3.89
CA SER A 58 -5.92 -5.45 5.23
C SER A 58 -5.53 -6.73 5.97
N LYS A 59 -4.32 -6.74 6.56
CA LYS A 59 -3.84 -7.85 7.38
C LYS A 59 -2.78 -7.38 8.39
N TYR A 60 -2.38 -8.30 9.26
CA TYR A 60 -1.23 -8.09 10.12
C TYR A 60 0.02 -7.82 9.26
N ALA A 61 0.83 -6.85 9.65
CA ALA A 61 2.04 -6.53 8.93
C ALA A 61 3.00 -7.73 8.95
N SER A 62 3.37 -8.23 7.79
CA SER A 62 4.36 -9.29 7.62
C SER A 62 5.40 -8.88 6.59
N SER A 63 6.60 -9.46 6.66
CA SER A 63 7.68 -9.14 5.72
C SER A 63 7.25 -9.31 4.27
N GLU A 64 6.48 -10.38 3.98
CA GLU A 64 6.00 -10.67 2.62
C GLU A 64 4.96 -9.67 2.14
N PHE A 65 3.99 -9.33 3.02
CA PHE A 65 2.93 -8.40 2.63
C PHE A 65 3.44 -6.97 2.45
N LEU A 66 4.35 -6.53 3.35
CA LEU A 66 5.00 -5.23 3.21
C LEU A 66 5.83 -5.16 1.93
N ALA A 67 6.63 -6.19 1.64
CA ALA A 67 7.43 -6.24 0.43
C ALA A 67 6.54 -6.16 -0.83
N TRP A 68 5.43 -6.90 -0.86
CA TRP A 68 4.49 -6.84 -1.97
C TRP A 68 3.82 -5.46 -2.11
N ALA A 69 3.20 -4.95 -1.04
CA ALA A 69 2.45 -3.70 -1.09
C ALA A 69 3.33 -2.51 -1.48
N MET A 70 4.54 -2.43 -0.90
CA MET A 70 5.47 -1.34 -1.16
C MET A 70 6.13 -1.45 -2.54
N SER A 71 6.50 -2.66 -2.98
CA SER A 71 7.08 -2.86 -4.32
C SER A 71 6.11 -2.46 -5.43
N PHE A 72 4.84 -2.89 -5.33
CA PHE A 72 3.84 -2.58 -6.35
C PHE A 72 3.33 -1.15 -6.32
N SER A 73 3.44 -0.45 -5.19
CA SER A 73 3.02 0.96 -5.09
C SER A 73 4.14 1.95 -5.38
N MET A 74 5.39 1.63 -5.08
CA MET A 74 6.53 2.55 -5.24
C MET A 74 7.29 2.34 -6.55
N GLY A 75 7.33 1.11 -7.05
CA GLY A 75 7.68 0.76 -8.43
C GLY A 75 9.16 0.51 -8.72
N ASN A 76 10.11 1.06 -8.00
CA ASN A 76 11.54 0.79 -8.21
C ASN A 76 12.06 -0.16 -7.12
N VAL A 77 12.41 -1.36 -7.52
CA VAL A 77 12.75 -2.45 -6.60
C VAL A 77 14.05 -3.11 -7.02
N VAL A 78 14.98 -3.22 -6.10
CA VAL A 78 16.22 -4.00 -6.26
C VAL A 78 16.16 -5.17 -5.28
N MET A 79 16.22 -6.39 -5.81
CA MET A 79 16.29 -7.61 -5.01
C MET A 79 17.72 -8.12 -4.97
N SER A 80 18.18 -8.55 -3.82
CA SER A 80 19.49 -9.17 -3.62
C SER A 80 19.39 -10.35 -2.64
N GLY A 81 20.44 -11.18 -2.61
CA GLY A 81 20.52 -12.36 -1.74
C GLY A 81 20.11 -13.67 -2.45
N SER A 82 20.41 -14.79 -1.82
CA SER A 82 20.09 -16.15 -2.29
C SER A 82 19.17 -16.90 -1.32
N GLY A 83 18.59 -16.16 -0.34
CA GLY A 83 17.72 -16.61 0.73
C GLY A 83 18.38 -16.44 2.11
N PRO A 84 17.89 -15.56 2.99
CA PRO A 84 16.76 -14.66 2.77
C PRO A 84 17.05 -13.60 1.69
N TYR A 85 15.98 -13.08 1.06
CA TYR A 85 16.04 -12.05 0.04
C TYR A 85 15.84 -10.69 0.64
N THR A 86 16.64 -9.71 0.20
CA THR A 86 16.51 -8.31 0.61
C THR A 86 15.98 -7.49 -0.55
N TYR A 87 14.86 -6.83 -0.33
CA TYR A 87 14.21 -5.91 -1.25
C TYR A 87 14.51 -4.49 -0.82
N ILE A 88 15.18 -3.73 -1.68
CA ILE A 88 15.38 -2.29 -1.53
C ILE A 88 14.40 -1.61 -2.46
N ILE A 89 13.45 -0.86 -1.90
CA ILE A 89 12.32 -0.27 -2.59
C ILE A 89 12.40 1.23 -2.43
N VAL A 90 12.43 1.94 -3.55
CA VAL A 90 12.39 3.41 -3.58
C VAL A 90 11.30 3.86 -4.55
N PRO A 91 10.78 5.09 -4.40
CA PRO A 91 9.83 5.62 -5.36
C PRO A 91 10.43 5.69 -6.76
N ALA A 92 9.75 5.11 -7.74
CA ALA A 92 10.13 5.29 -9.13
C ALA A 92 9.94 6.77 -9.53
N LEU A 93 10.99 7.39 -10.00
CA LEU A 93 10.95 8.76 -10.50
C LEU A 93 10.81 8.73 -12.02
N GLY A 94 10.00 9.62 -12.59
CA GLY A 94 9.74 9.67 -14.02
C GLY A 94 11.00 9.78 -14.90
N ALA A 95 12.06 10.41 -14.39
CA ALA A 95 13.35 10.51 -15.09
C ALA A 95 14.16 9.19 -15.12
N THR A 96 13.91 8.27 -14.19
CA THR A 96 14.61 6.98 -14.07
C THR A 96 13.82 5.81 -14.64
N ASN A 97 12.53 6.02 -14.93
CA ASN A 97 11.69 5.03 -15.59
C ASN A 97 11.34 5.51 -17.01
N PRO A 98 12.11 5.12 -18.04
CA PRO A 98 11.90 5.58 -19.41
C PRO A 98 10.58 5.08 -20.03
N THR A 99 9.94 4.07 -19.45
CA THR A 99 8.60 3.64 -19.85
C THR A 99 7.51 4.50 -19.24
N GLY A 100 7.87 5.56 -18.53
CA GLY A 100 6.97 6.58 -18.05
C GLY A 100 6.36 6.29 -16.70
N LEU A 101 5.08 6.49 -16.59
CA LEU A 101 4.32 6.60 -15.35
C LEU A 101 3.65 5.28 -14.94
N GLU A 102 4.12 4.15 -15.45
CA GLU A 102 3.48 2.86 -15.16
C GLU A 102 4.12 2.17 -13.95
N LEU A 103 3.29 1.80 -13.00
CA LEU A 103 3.65 0.92 -11.90
C LEU A 103 3.51 -0.55 -12.32
N PRO A 104 4.12 -1.49 -11.59
CA PRO A 104 3.90 -2.90 -11.83
C PRO A 104 2.42 -3.27 -11.67
N TYR A 105 1.91 -4.04 -12.63
CA TYR A 105 0.57 -4.59 -12.59
C TYR A 105 0.60 -6.04 -12.11
N PHE A 106 -0.51 -6.45 -11.50
CA PHE A 106 -0.71 -7.84 -11.09
C PHE A 106 -2.13 -8.31 -11.41
N SER A 107 -2.32 -9.63 -11.37
CA SER A 107 -3.64 -10.24 -11.44
C SER A 107 -4.08 -10.66 -10.05
N PHE A 108 -5.33 -10.42 -9.70
CA PHE A 108 -5.90 -10.80 -8.42
C PHE A 108 -6.95 -11.88 -8.62
N VAL A 109 -6.78 -13.02 -7.96
CA VAL A 109 -7.68 -14.16 -8.04
C VAL A 109 -8.54 -14.24 -6.80
N GLN A 110 -9.84 -14.37 -7.00
CA GLN A 110 -10.79 -14.68 -5.95
C GLN A 110 -11.43 -16.04 -6.21
N GLN A 111 -11.41 -16.91 -5.21
CA GLN A 111 -12.13 -18.17 -5.24
C GLN A 111 -13.19 -18.17 -4.13
N ILE A 112 -14.44 -18.35 -4.49
CA ILE A 112 -15.54 -18.51 -3.56
C ILE A 112 -15.95 -19.98 -3.54
N ARG A 113 -15.80 -20.63 -2.40
CA ARG A 113 -16.02 -22.07 -2.23
C ARG A 113 -17.02 -22.36 -1.11
N PRO A 114 -18.32 -22.26 -1.33
CA PRO A 114 -19.29 -22.74 -0.38
C PRO A 114 -19.27 -24.27 -0.37
N GLY A 115 -19.12 -24.86 0.80
CA GLY A 115 -19.19 -26.31 0.98
C GLY A 115 -18.04 -27.12 0.36
N GLY A 116 -16.87 -26.54 0.10
CA GLY A 116 -15.69 -27.24 -0.40
C GLY A 116 -15.57 -27.34 -1.92
N SER A 117 -16.61 -27.09 -2.69
CA SER A 117 -16.57 -27.01 -4.15
C SER A 117 -16.34 -25.57 -4.60
N ALA A 118 -15.54 -25.37 -5.65
CA ALA A 118 -15.38 -24.06 -6.26
C ALA A 118 -16.72 -23.65 -6.90
N VAL A 119 -17.29 -22.54 -6.49
CA VAL A 119 -18.53 -22.00 -7.04
C VAL A 119 -18.23 -20.89 -8.03
N LEU A 120 -17.20 -20.11 -7.75
CA LEU A 120 -16.83 -18.98 -8.58
C LEU A 120 -15.32 -18.78 -8.50
N ASP A 121 -14.66 -18.94 -9.62
CA ASP A 121 -13.25 -18.55 -9.82
C ASP A 121 -13.25 -17.31 -10.70
N GLU A 122 -12.86 -16.18 -10.15
CA GLU A 122 -12.72 -14.93 -10.89
C GLU A 122 -11.31 -14.38 -10.76
N MET A 123 -10.81 -13.83 -11.86
CA MET A 123 -9.51 -13.15 -11.91
C MET A 123 -9.72 -11.75 -12.44
N LEU A 124 -9.30 -10.77 -11.66
CA LEU A 124 -9.13 -9.39 -12.11
C LEU A 124 -7.74 -9.24 -12.72
N VAL A 125 -7.69 -8.66 -13.90
CA VAL A 125 -6.46 -8.44 -14.67
C VAL A 125 -6.15 -6.95 -14.69
N GLY A 126 -4.87 -6.60 -14.66
CA GLY A 126 -4.46 -5.19 -14.67
C GLY A 126 -4.79 -4.47 -13.37
N CYS A 127 -4.51 -5.13 -12.25
CA CYS A 127 -4.61 -4.52 -10.92
C CYS A 127 -3.33 -3.76 -10.58
N ALA A 128 -3.46 -2.67 -9.86
CA ALA A 128 -2.35 -1.89 -9.34
C ALA A 128 -2.59 -1.52 -7.87
N VAL A 129 -1.51 -1.36 -7.10
CA VAL A 129 -1.60 -0.86 -5.72
C VAL A 129 -1.64 0.67 -5.76
N LYS A 130 -2.79 1.23 -5.42
CA LYS A 130 -2.99 2.68 -5.33
C LYS A 130 -2.19 3.28 -4.17
N GLY A 131 -2.18 2.60 -3.03
CA GLY A 131 -1.45 3.05 -1.86
C GLY A 131 -1.42 1.99 -0.77
N TRP A 132 -0.68 2.27 0.29
CA TRP A 132 -0.61 1.44 1.48
C TRP A 132 -0.62 2.30 2.74
N LYS A 133 -1.07 1.70 3.83
CA LYS A 133 -1.03 2.27 5.17
C LYS A 133 -0.49 1.24 6.15
N LEU A 134 0.56 1.62 6.88
CA LEU A 134 1.16 0.85 7.97
C LEU A 134 0.80 1.54 9.29
N SER A 135 0.16 0.83 10.21
CA SER A 135 -0.20 1.33 11.53
C SER A 135 0.39 0.41 12.60
N ILE A 136 1.11 1.00 13.54
CA ILE A 136 1.74 0.28 14.64
C ILE A 136 1.36 0.98 15.95
N LYS A 137 0.88 0.19 16.92
CA LYS A 137 0.48 0.68 18.24
C LYS A 137 1.22 -0.09 19.31
N ASN A 138 1.64 0.60 20.37
CA ASN A 138 2.24 -0.06 21.53
C ASN A 138 1.17 -0.77 22.36
N SER A 139 0.73 -1.90 21.82
CA SER A 139 -0.24 -2.80 22.46
C SER A 139 0.23 -4.24 22.31
N PRO A 140 -0.18 -5.14 23.18
CA PRO A 140 0.17 -6.55 23.06
C PRO A 140 -0.51 -7.21 21.85
N GLY A 141 0.14 -8.22 21.30
CA GLY A 141 -0.43 -9.10 20.30
C GLY A 141 -0.21 -8.69 18.85
N ARG A 142 -0.73 -9.52 17.94
CA ARG A 142 -0.54 -9.43 16.49
C ARG A 142 -1.16 -8.18 15.87
N ALA A 143 -2.28 -7.72 16.44
CA ALA A 143 -2.99 -6.53 15.97
C ALA A 143 -2.24 -5.22 16.25
N SER A 144 -1.11 -5.28 16.96
CA SER A 144 -0.28 -4.10 17.20
C SER A 144 0.42 -3.56 15.95
N ALA A 145 0.58 -4.38 14.91
CA ALA A 145 1.15 -3.96 13.62
C ALA A 145 0.23 -4.43 12.49
N MET A 146 -0.44 -3.49 11.83
CA MET A 146 -1.38 -3.72 10.75
C MET A 146 -0.89 -3.01 9.49
N CYS A 147 -1.06 -3.68 8.35
CA CYS A 147 -0.83 -3.06 7.05
C CYS A 147 -2.06 -3.24 6.16
N SER A 148 -2.46 -2.20 5.47
CA SER A 148 -3.46 -2.27 4.41
C SER A 148 -2.89 -1.78 3.09
N ALA A 149 -3.40 -2.32 1.99
CA ALA A 149 -3.09 -1.90 0.64
C ALA A 149 -4.40 -1.66 -0.12
N GLU A 150 -4.57 -0.45 -0.62
CA GLU A 150 -5.67 -0.10 -1.50
C GLU A 150 -5.30 -0.44 -2.94
N CYS A 151 -6.14 -1.22 -3.59
CA CYS A 151 -5.91 -1.71 -4.94
C CYS A 151 -6.99 -1.20 -5.89
N VAL A 152 -6.59 -0.92 -7.10
CA VAL A 152 -7.48 -0.54 -8.21
C VAL A 152 -7.31 -1.52 -9.37
N THR A 153 -8.30 -1.59 -10.25
CA THR A 153 -8.29 -2.48 -11.41
C THR A 153 -8.81 -1.78 -12.65
N THR A 154 -8.35 -2.20 -13.81
CA THR A 154 -8.85 -1.71 -15.11
C THR A 154 -10.31 -2.11 -15.38
N GLY A 155 -10.88 -3.00 -14.60
CA GLY A 155 -12.20 -3.57 -14.84
C GLY A 155 -12.19 -4.79 -15.75
N GLN A 156 -11.05 -5.18 -16.29
CA GLN A 156 -10.93 -6.41 -17.05
C GLN A 156 -10.93 -7.61 -16.11
N TYR A 157 -11.76 -8.60 -16.43
CA TYR A 157 -11.86 -9.83 -15.66
C TYR A 157 -11.94 -11.05 -16.56
N THR A 158 -11.58 -12.18 -16.01
CA THR A 158 -11.79 -13.50 -16.61
C THR A 158 -12.34 -14.46 -15.57
N SER A 159 -12.98 -15.53 -16.02
CA SER A 159 -13.44 -16.63 -15.16
C SER A 159 -12.72 -17.92 -15.60
N PRO A 160 -11.41 -18.04 -15.37
CA PRO A 160 -10.67 -19.23 -15.76
C PRO A 160 -11.10 -20.42 -14.90
N SER A 161 -11.23 -21.58 -15.51
CA SER A 161 -11.48 -22.83 -14.81
C SER A 161 -10.18 -23.41 -14.26
N GLY A 162 -10.23 -24.00 -13.06
CA GLY A 162 -9.13 -24.83 -12.56
C GLY A 162 -7.91 -24.07 -12.08
N ILE A 163 -8.08 -22.87 -11.53
CA ILE A 163 -6.97 -22.15 -10.88
C ILE A 163 -6.50 -22.94 -9.66
N THR A 164 -5.24 -23.36 -9.68
CA THR A 164 -4.59 -23.95 -8.51
C THR A 164 -3.97 -22.86 -7.67
N LEU A 165 -4.49 -22.67 -6.44
CA LEU A 165 -3.86 -21.79 -5.48
C LEU A 165 -2.67 -22.49 -4.82
N PRO A 166 -1.54 -21.80 -4.59
CA PRO A 166 -0.42 -22.36 -3.85
C PRO A 166 -0.81 -22.62 -2.39
N ALA A 167 -0.05 -23.49 -1.72
CA ALA A 167 -0.25 -23.76 -0.31
C ALA A 167 -0.14 -22.48 0.53
N ILE A 168 -0.95 -22.43 1.59
CA ILE A 168 -0.89 -21.33 2.55
C ILE A 168 0.45 -21.42 3.29
N SER A 169 1.28 -20.41 3.15
CA SER A 169 2.49 -20.26 3.95
C SER A 169 2.16 -19.54 5.27
N THR A 170 2.88 -19.89 6.32
CA THR A 170 2.79 -19.16 7.60
C THR A 170 3.42 -17.78 7.40
N PRO A 171 2.67 -16.68 7.56
CA PRO A 171 3.23 -15.36 7.37
C PRO A 171 4.19 -15.00 8.51
N HIS A 172 5.25 -14.27 8.19
CA HIS A 172 6.22 -13.77 9.16
C HIS A 172 5.78 -12.39 9.67
N GLU A 173 4.82 -12.41 10.59
CA GLU A 173 4.17 -11.19 11.10
C GLU A 173 5.05 -10.45 12.10
N PHE A 174 4.95 -9.13 12.07
CA PHE A 174 5.56 -8.21 13.02
C PHE A 174 4.56 -7.83 14.12
N ASN A 175 5.11 -7.36 15.24
CA ASN A 175 4.36 -6.73 16.32
C ASN A 175 5.18 -5.57 16.91
N ALA A 176 4.58 -4.76 17.77
CA ALA A 176 5.24 -3.60 18.38
C ALA A 176 6.47 -3.96 19.22
N GLY A 177 6.53 -5.17 19.81
CA GLY A 177 7.69 -5.64 20.56
C GLY A 177 8.94 -5.91 19.70
N MET A 178 8.80 -5.94 18.38
CA MET A 178 9.88 -6.16 17.41
C MET A 178 10.49 -4.86 16.87
N ILE A 179 10.05 -3.70 17.36
CA ILE A 179 10.65 -2.42 16.98
C ILE A 179 12.07 -2.38 17.53
N SER A 180 13.06 -2.33 16.65
CA SER A 180 14.49 -2.34 17.00
C SER A 180 15.16 -1.00 16.82
N ALA A 181 14.61 -0.08 16.01
CA ALA A 181 15.08 1.28 15.88
C ALA A 181 13.92 2.25 15.62
N LEU A 182 13.98 3.40 16.28
CA LEU A 182 13.15 4.58 16.00
C LEU A 182 13.99 5.80 16.30
N THR A 183 14.50 6.43 15.25
CA THR A 183 15.34 7.62 15.38
C THR A 183 14.82 8.74 14.49
N PHE A 184 14.93 9.96 14.95
CA PHE A 184 14.72 11.14 14.14
C PHE A 184 15.78 12.18 14.49
N ASN A 185 16.44 12.72 13.48
CA ASN A 185 17.48 13.74 13.63
C ASN A 185 18.49 13.43 14.77
N GLY A 186 18.94 12.16 14.84
CA GLY A 186 19.86 11.67 15.87
C GLY A 186 19.25 11.40 17.25
N ILE A 187 18.00 11.73 17.49
CA ILE A 187 17.27 11.37 18.71
C ILE A 187 16.78 9.95 18.59
N ASN A 188 17.16 9.09 19.53
CA ASN A 188 16.71 7.72 19.59
C ASN A 188 15.57 7.57 20.61
N TYR A 189 14.37 7.24 20.13
CA TYR A 189 13.17 7.07 20.96
C TYR A 189 13.06 5.69 21.62
N LEU A 190 14.05 4.82 21.43
CA LEU A 190 14.10 3.49 22.05
C LEU A 190 15.23 3.33 23.07
N SER A 191 16.20 4.27 23.18
CA SER A 191 17.32 4.17 24.09
C SER A 191 17.01 4.68 25.51
N GLY A 192 17.76 4.23 26.51
CA GLY A 192 17.65 4.72 27.88
C GLY A 192 16.33 4.43 28.60
N GLY A 193 15.68 3.33 28.25
CA GLY A 193 14.35 3.01 28.77
C GLY A 193 13.21 3.65 27.98
N SER A 194 13.53 4.32 26.90
CA SER A 194 12.64 5.08 26.02
C SER A 194 11.85 4.19 25.05
N ALA A 195 12.00 2.87 25.04
CA ALA A 195 10.98 1.97 24.52
C ALA A 195 9.59 2.26 25.12
N LYS A 196 9.57 2.90 26.29
CA LYS A 196 8.38 3.45 26.93
C LYS A 196 7.87 4.75 26.32
N GLN A 197 8.62 5.38 25.41
CA GLN A 197 8.21 6.65 24.78
C GLN A 197 7.34 6.42 23.54
N PHE A 198 7.57 5.34 22.81
CA PHE A 198 6.76 5.03 21.64
C PHE A 198 5.33 4.66 22.03
N VAL A 199 4.35 5.32 21.43
CA VAL A 199 2.92 5.05 21.62
C VAL A 199 2.34 4.48 20.33
N SER A 200 2.52 5.17 19.21
CA SER A 200 2.06 4.68 17.91
C SER A 200 2.81 5.34 16.74
N MET A 201 2.74 4.70 15.60
CA MET A 201 3.21 5.20 14.32
C MET A 201 2.18 4.88 13.23
N GLU A 202 1.95 5.83 12.36
CA GLU A 202 1.29 5.62 11.08
C GLU A 202 2.18 6.10 9.95
N ALA A 203 2.30 5.28 8.92
CA ALA A 203 2.94 5.67 7.66
C ALA A 203 2.04 5.29 6.51
N SER A 204 1.93 6.14 5.52
CA SER A 204 1.09 5.89 4.34
C SER A 204 1.74 6.43 3.07
N TRP A 205 1.47 5.73 1.99
CA TRP A 205 1.85 6.11 0.64
C TRP A 205 0.61 6.12 -0.25
N GLU A 206 0.46 7.13 -1.08
CA GLU A 206 -0.62 7.24 -2.05
C GLU A 206 -0.11 7.74 -3.40
N ASN A 207 -0.52 7.05 -4.46
CA ASN A 207 -0.14 7.39 -5.83
C ASN A 207 -1.10 8.37 -6.50
N ASN A 208 -2.25 8.68 -5.89
CA ASN A 208 -3.27 9.56 -6.46
C ASN A 208 -3.60 9.22 -7.93
N PHE A 209 -3.90 7.94 -8.18
CA PHE A 209 -4.18 7.47 -9.52
C PHE A 209 -5.32 8.23 -10.18
N ARG A 210 -5.11 8.56 -11.43
CA ARG A 210 -6.13 9.12 -12.32
C ARG A 210 -6.54 8.01 -13.29
N PRO A 211 -7.72 7.40 -13.10
CA PRO A 211 -8.23 6.44 -14.06
C PRO A 211 -8.59 7.17 -15.35
N GLY A 212 -8.19 6.62 -16.49
CA GLY A 212 -8.47 7.19 -17.80
C GLY A 212 -9.09 6.16 -18.75
N PHE A 213 -10.12 6.57 -19.43
CA PHE A 213 -10.64 5.85 -20.59
C PHE A 213 -9.99 6.45 -21.83
N PHE A 214 -9.09 5.68 -22.44
CA PHE A 214 -8.39 6.14 -23.65
C PHE A 214 -9.00 5.51 -24.90
N PRO A 215 -8.95 6.15 -26.05
CA PRO A 215 -9.28 5.51 -27.31
C PRO A 215 -8.46 4.23 -27.47
N GLY A 216 -9.12 3.10 -27.70
CA GLY A 216 -8.47 1.80 -27.81
C GLY A 216 -8.16 1.09 -26.47
N SER A 217 -8.65 1.61 -25.33
CA SER A 217 -8.49 0.92 -24.02
C SER A 217 -9.16 -0.45 -23.95
N GLY A 218 -10.03 -0.76 -24.92
CA GLY A 218 -10.73 -2.03 -24.99
C GLY A 218 -12.11 -2.01 -24.35
N ALA A 219 -12.79 -3.12 -24.42
CA ALA A 219 -14.11 -3.32 -23.83
C ALA A 219 -14.23 -4.71 -23.24
N GLN A 220 -15.04 -4.85 -22.21
CA GLN A 220 -15.45 -6.11 -21.61
C GLN A 220 -16.97 -6.18 -21.62
N ASP A 221 -17.54 -7.22 -22.20
CA ASP A 221 -19.01 -7.39 -22.36
C ASP A 221 -19.72 -6.19 -23.03
N GLY A 222 -18.99 -5.42 -23.85
CA GLY A 222 -19.47 -4.22 -24.51
C GLY A 222 -19.39 -2.92 -23.68
N TYR A 223 -18.87 -2.97 -22.47
CA TYR A 223 -18.56 -1.79 -21.64
C TYR A 223 -17.09 -1.41 -21.81
N GLN A 224 -16.81 -0.12 -21.83
CA GLN A 224 -15.42 0.35 -21.82
C GLN A 224 -14.73 -0.05 -20.51
N ILE A 225 -13.47 -0.42 -20.61
CA ILE A 225 -12.57 -0.64 -19.46
C ILE A 225 -11.52 0.46 -19.42
N GLN A 226 -10.94 0.70 -18.25
CA GLN A 226 -9.85 1.66 -18.10
C GLN A 226 -8.61 1.16 -18.82
N GLY A 227 -7.93 2.04 -19.56
CA GLY A 227 -6.76 1.67 -20.33
C GLY A 227 -5.51 1.48 -19.49
N ARG A 228 -5.28 2.41 -18.57
CA ARG A 228 -4.14 2.39 -17.65
C ARG A 228 -4.38 3.33 -16.47
N PHE A 229 -3.55 3.18 -15.44
CA PHE A 229 -3.51 4.12 -14.33
C PHE A 229 -2.29 5.02 -14.47
N GLU A 230 -2.54 6.31 -14.50
CA GLU A 230 -1.49 7.32 -14.40
C GLU A 230 -1.45 7.79 -12.94
N TRP A 231 -0.26 7.83 -12.35
CA TRP A 231 -0.13 8.43 -11.04
C TRP A 231 -0.20 9.96 -11.14
N GLY A 232 -0.88 10.54 -10.16
CA GLY A 232 -0.87 11.98 -9.93
C GLY A 232 0.28 12.39 -9.00
N ASP A 233 0.06 13.45 -8.24
CA ASP A 233 0.98 13.86 -7.19
C ASP A 233 0.99 12.81 -6.09
N ARG A 234 2.12 12.12 -5.94
CA ARG A 234 2.28 11.08 -4.93
C ARG A 234 2.47 11.70 -3.57
N ALA A 235 1.82 11.13 -2.57
CA ALA A 235 1.91 11.56 -1.20
C ALA A 235 2.52 10.47 -0.32
N PHE A 236 3.45 10.86 0.51
CA PHE A 236 3.94 10.04 1.63
C PHE A 236 3.73 10.82 2.91
N ALA A 237 3.07 10.21 3.88
CA ALA A 237 2.85 10.80 5.19
C ALA A 237 3.36 9.87 6.28
N VAL A 238 3.97 10.44 7.31
CA VAL A 238 4.36 9.71 8.52
C VAL A 238 4.01 10.51 9.76
N GLN A 239 3.48 9.81 10.75
CA GLN A 239 3.10 10.36 12.03
C GLN A 239 3.58 9.45 13.15
N PHE A 240 4.17 10.05 14.18
CA PHE A 240 4.58 9.37 15.40
C PHE A 240 3.88 9.96 16.58
N VAL A 241 3.50 9.12 17.54
CA VAL A 241 3.05 9.54 18.86
C VAL A 241 4.04 8.99 19.88
N VAL A 242 4.63 9.87 20.63
CA VAL A 242 5.63 9.54 21.67
C VAL A 242 5.24 10.19 23.00
N ARG A 243 5.69 9.63 24.11
CA ARG A 243 5.52 10.26 25.42
C ARG A 243 6.48 11.43 25.58
N VAL A 244 5.98 12.53 26.12
CA VAL A 244 6.82 13.70 26.43
C VAL A 244 7.75 13.37 27.59
N GLN A 245 9.01 13.76 27.45
CA GLN A 245 10.02 13.67 28.51
C GLN A 245 10.62 15.04 28.85
N ALA A 246 11.19 15.17 30.02
CA ALA A 246 11.97 16.34 30.38
C ALA A 246 13.17 16.49 29.42
N GLY A 247 13.34 17.69 28.86
CA GLY A 247 14.39 17.95 27.86
C GLY A 247 14.01 17.63 26.42
N SER A 248 12.74 17.38 26.13
CA SER A 248 12.23 17.24 24.76
C SER A 248 12.60 18.43 23.90
N THR A 249 13.22 18.17 22.75
CA THR A 249 13.67 19.22 21.80
C THR A 249 12.79 19.30 20.54
N GLU A 250 11.78 18.46 20.44
CA GLU A 250 10.92 18.32 19.25
C GLU A 250 10.22 19.62 18.90
N TYR A 251 9.73 20.35 19.92
CA TYR A 251 9.09 21.64 19.72
C TYR A 251 10.08 22.70 19.22
N ALA A 252 11.31 22.70 19.75
CA ALA A 252 12.36 23.58 19.26
C ALA A 252 12.77 23.22 17.81
N ASN A 253 12.81 21.94 17.48
CA ASN A 253 13.08 21.47 16.12
C ASN A 253 11.99 21.93 15.13
N LEU A 254 10.72 21.94 15.56
CA LEU A 254 9.62 22.48 14.76
C LEU A 254 9.80 23.97 14.49
N ILE A 255 10.04 24.79 15.54
CA ILE A 255 10.20 26.24 15.42
C ILE A 255 11.41 26.58 14.56
N ASN A 256 12.51 25.85 14.72
CA ASN A 256 13.76 26.09 14.01
C ASN A 256 13.78 25.48 12.61
N LEU A 257 12.69 24.83 12.17
CA LEU A 257 12.62 24.11 10.89
C LEU A 257 13.77 23.12 10.70
N THR A 258 14.18 22.47 11.79
CA THR A 258 15.27 21.51 11.78
C THR A 258 14.90 20.30 10.95
N THR A 259 15.78 19.89 10.04
CA THR A 259 15.60 18.70 9.22
C THR A 259 16.66 17.65 9.51
N GLY A 260 16.30 16.38 9.35
CA GLY A 260 17.24 15.28 9.54
C GLY A 260 16.69 13.97 8.99
N THR A 261 17.47 12.91 9.12
CA THR A 261 17.04 11.57 8.75
C THR A 261 16.08 11.01 9.78
N ALA A 262 15.11 10.22 9.33
CA ALA A 262 14.27 9.43 10.22
C ALA A 262 14.39 7.95 9.85
N THR A 263 14.59 7.10 10.85
CA THR A 263 14.71 5.65 10.65
C THR A 263 13.73 4.93 11.57
N PHE A 264 13.00 4.01 11.00
CA PHE A 264 12.15 3.08 11.72
C PHE A 264 12.48 1.66 11.30
N THR A 265 12.73 0.76 12.26
CA THR A 265 13.08 -0.63 11.98
C THR A 265 12.28 -1.58 12.87
N MET A 266 11.75 -2.62 12.28
CA MET A 266 11.24 -3.81 12.97
C MET A 266 12.08 -5.02 12.59
N THR A 267 12.49 -5.81 13.58
CA THR A 267 13.27 -7.02 13.37
C THR A 267 12.59 -8.16 14.12
N ARG A 268 12.09 -9.14 13.39
CA ARG A 268 11.56 -10.37 13.94
C ARG A 268 12.67 -11.40 14.20
N ASP A 269 13.49 -11.62 13.19
CA ASP A 269 14.62 -12.53 13.18
C ASP A 269 15.60 -12.16 12.06
N ALA A 270 16.67 -12.92 11.86
CA ALA A 270 17.67 -12.64 10.84
C ALA A 270 17.14 -12.70 9.40
N ASN A 271 16.01 -13.38 9.17
CA ASN A 271 15.42 -13.59 7.86
C ASN A 271 14.23 -12.66 7.61
N ASN A 272 13.76 -11.93 8.63
CA ASN A 272 12.55 -11.13 8.57
C ASN A 272 12.76 -9.79 9.26
N SER A 273 12.96 -8.75 8.47
CA SER A 273 13.10 -7.37 8.95
C SER A 273 12.46 -6.38 7.99
N PHE A 274 12.11 -5.24 8.52
CA PHE A 274 11.60 -4.09 7.78
C PHE A 274 12.28 -2.82 8.29
N THR A 275 12.84 -2.04 7.39
CA THR A 275 13.42 -0.71 7.68
C THR A 275 12.85 0.32 6.74
N MET A 276 12.35 1.40 7.29
CA MET A 276 11.96 2.62 6.59
C MET A 276 12.97 3.71 6.92
N LEU A 277 13.67 4.20 5.91
CA LEU A 277 14.61 5.30 6.02
C LEU A 277 14.10 6.49 5.23
N ILE A 278 13.75 7.57 5.92
CA ILE A 278 13.39 8.85 5.32
C ILE A 278 14.66 9.70 5.29
N GLN A 279 15.11 10.03 4.10
CA GLN A 279 16.42 10.67 3.89
C GLN A 279 16.46 12.09 4.44
N LYS A 280 15.36 12.82 4.31
CA LYS A 280 15.22 14.16 4.83
C LYS A 280 13.79 14.41 5.29
N MET A 281 13.62 14.66 6.58
CA MET A 281 12.32 14.92 7.19
C MET A 281 12.41 16.17 8.08
N GLY A 282 11.39 17.00 7.99
CA GLY A 282 11.16 18.08 8.95
C GLY A 282 9.89 17.82 9.74
N PHE A 283 9.68 18.54 10.84
CA PHE A 283 8.41 18.54 11.55
C PHE A 283 7.44 19.52 10.88
N ASN A 284 6.22 19.06 10.63
CA ASN A 284 5.11 19.92 10.20
C ASN A 284 4.23 20.31 11.40
N VAL A 285 3.98 19.34 12.27
CA VAL A 285 3.16 19.51 13.46
C VAL A 285 3.82 18.82 14.64
N ALA A 286 3.82 19.48 15.80
CA ALA A 286 4.19 18.89 17.08
C ALA A 286 3.14 19.33 18.10
N GLU A 287 2.16 18.47 18.35
CA GLU A 287 1.02 18.77 19.22
C GLU A 287 1.09 17.94 20.50
N LEU A 288 0.83 18.62 21.62
CA LEU A 288 0.67 17.94 22.90
C LEU A 288 -0.73 17.32 22.98
N GLY A 289 -0.75 16.06 23.37
CA GLY A 289 -1.96 15.29 23.59
C GLY A 289 -1.96 14.62 24.96
N ASN A 290 -3.03 13.92 25.24
CA ASN A 290 -3.14 13.05 26.40
C ASN A 290 -3.68 11.70 25.97
N THR A 291 -2.92 10.65 26.24
CA THR A 291 -3.33 9.28 25.99
C THR A 291 -3.31 8.53 27.32
N ASP A 292 -4.47 8.12 27.79
CA ASP A 292 -4.64 7.39 29.08
C ASP A 292 -3.99 8.07 30.28
N GLY A 293 -4.13 9.41 30.37
CA GLY A 293 -3.57 10.22 31.48
C GLY A 293 -2.07 10.51 31.32
N ILE A 294 -1.45 10.13 30.21
CA ILE A 294 -0.04 10.36 29.91
C ILE A 294 0.09 11.45 28.87
N VAL A 295 0.91 12.47 29.17
CA VAL A 295 1.19 13.52 28.18
C VAL A 295 1.99 12.93 27.01
N THR A 296 1.45 13.10 25.83
CA THR A 296 2.05 12.61 24.57
C THR A 296 2.35 13.79 23.65
N LEU A 297 3.29 13.58 22.75
CA LEU A 297 3.60 14.47 21.65
C LEU A 297 3.30 13.75 20.35
N GLN A 298 2.40 14.30 19.57
CA GLN A 298 2.11 13.87 18.22
C GLN A 298 3.01 14.63 17.25
N ILE A 299 3.79 13.93 16.48
CA ILE A 299 4.73 14.48 15.50
C ILE A 299 4.28 14.03 14.11
N THR A 300 3.94 14.99 13.27
CA THR A 300 3.70 14.74 11.85
C THR A 300 4.91 15.19 11.05
N GLY A 301 5.53 14.27 10.32
CA GLY A 301 6.69 14.54 9.48
C GLY A 301 6.29 15.04 8.10
N VAL A 302 7.04 16.01 7.59
CA VAL A 302 7.07 16.38 6.17
C VAL A 302 8.34 15.82 5.56
N GLN A 303 8.17 14.98 4.55
CA GLN A 303 9.29 14.44 3.79
C GLN A 303 9.74 15.49 2.77
N LEU A 304 11.02 15.73 2.79
CA LEU A 304 11.68 16.61 1.84
C LEU A 304 12.51 15.75 0.86
N TYR A 305 12.58 16.21 -0.36
CA TYR A 305 13.42 15.55 -1.34
C TYR A 305 14.90 15.86 -1.04
N ASP A 306 15.71 14.80 -0.93
CA ASP A 306 17.17 14.89 -0.90
C ASP A 306 17.71 14.64 -2.32
N PRO A 307 18.46 15.58 -2.92
CA PRO A 307 18.94 15.43 -4.29
C PRO A 307 19.87 14.23 -4.51
N THR A 308 20.54 13.78 -3.46
CA THR A 308 21.53 12.69 -3.52
C THR A 308 20.88 11.33 -3.24
N ASN A 309 20.00 11.27 -2.22
CA ASN A 309 19.51 10.02 -1.67
C ASN A 309 18.02 9.78 -1.93
N GLY A 310 17.33 10.73 -2.55
CA GLY A 310 15.89 10.66 -2.81
C GLY A 310 15.04 11.02 -1.59
N MET A 311 13.83 10.46 -1.49
CA MET A 311 12.86 10.80 -0.46
C MET A 311 12.82 9.76 0.67
N VAL A 312 12.56 8.52 0.30
CA VAL A 312 12.39 7.41 1.25
C VAL A 312 12.91 6.11 0.64
N THR A 313 13.50 5.28 1.48
CA THR A 313 13.94 3.93 1.13
C THR A 313 13.30 2.94 2.08
N MET A 314 12.64 1.91 1.54
CA MET A 314 12.15 0.76 2.28
C MET A 314 13.09 -0.41 2.05
N THR A 315 13.59 -1.01 3.11
CA THR A 315 14.42 -2.21 3.02
C THR A 315 13.70 -3.33 3.75
N ILE A 316 13.43 -4.42 3.05
CA ILE A 316 12.67 -5.54 3.59
C ILE A 316 13.43 -6.84 3.35
N THR A 317 13.71 -7.56 4.41
CA THR A 317 14.27 -8.92 4.33
C THR A 317 13.16 -9.92 4.56
N THR A 318 13.05 -10.92 3.67
CA THR A 318 12.03 -11.97 3.72
C THR A 318 12.55 -13.25 3.07
N PRO A 319 12.08 -14.44 3.50
CA PRO A 319 12.44 -15.70 2.84
C PRO A 319 11.76 -15.87 1.46
N LEU A 320 10.80 -15.02 1.12
CA LEU A 320 10.02 -15.14 -0.11
C LEU A 320 10.74 -14.48 -1.28
N GLN A 321 11.01 -15.27 -2.34
CA GLN A 321 11.57 -14.81 -3.60
C GLN A 321 10.47 -14.34 -4.57
N GLY A 322 10.82 -13.45 -5.49
CA GLY A 322 10.00 -13.15 -6.67
C GLY A 322 8.73 -12.34 -6.39
N ILE A 323 8.76 -11.46 -5.38
CA ILE A 323 7.60 -10.62 -5.03
C ILE A 323 7.27 -9.64 -6.17
N CYS A 324 8.27 -9.19 -6.91
CA CYS A 324 8.13 -8.26 -8.01
C CYS A 324 9.18 -8.61 -9.07
N GLN A 325 8.87 -9.53 -9.97
CA GLN A 325 9.70 -9.92 -11.13
C GLN A 325 8.91 -9.73 -12.42
#